data_7f038bd155057abe1372ba9849855078
#
_entry.id   7f038bd155057abe1372ba9849855078
#
_cell.length_a   1.000
_cell.length_b   1.000
_cell.length_c   1.000
_cell.angle_alpha   90.00
_cell.angle_beta   90.00
_cell.angle_gamma   90.00
#
_symmetry.space_group_name_H-M   'P 1'
#
loop_
_entity.id
_entity.type
_entity.pdbx_description
1 polymer ?
#
loop_
_entity_poly.entity_id
_entity_poly.type
_entity_poly.pdbx_seq_one_letter_code
_entity_poly.pdbx_strand_id
1 'polypeptide(L)'
;MMTERQILPKSAIVPNSDYVIIGGMGDLSLRKIFPALLLRYAAGQVTNDFRLFVVGRQEINARDFREKLEPHCASLMSGLDGGEGLIDRFMELVQFACVDISQPMSMAGLAETLLPEESEGRPIVFYLSIASSLFSAACQRIHEAGLVLPQSRLVVEKPLGHDRASSREINDELLAVFKEHQIYRIDHYLGKETVQNLMALRFANVIFEALWNNRYIDNIQITVAETLGVGGRADYYDNYGAIRDMLQNHLLQLLCLVAMEPPARSHADQVRNENLRVLQAL
;
A
#
# COMPACT_ATOMS: atom_id res chain seq x y z
N MET A 1 5.78 -23.35 11.33
CA MET A 1 7.08 -23.72 10.78
C MET A 1 7.13 -23.12 9.38
N MET A 2 7.55 -21.87 9.25
CA MET A 2 7.77 -21.18 7.97
C MET A 2 9.15 -20.54 8.05
N THR A 3 10.12 -21.30 7.62
CA THR A 3 11.47 -20.85 7.33
C THR A 3 11.65 -20.95 5.83
N GLU A 4 11.04 -20.05 5.09
CA GLU A 4 11.47 -19.76 3.73
C GLU A 4 11.88 -18.31 3.66
N ARG A 5 13.18 -18.13 3.43
CA ARG A 5 13.82 -16.82 3.20
C ARG A 5 13.12 -16.17 2.01
N GLN A 6 12.23 -15.22 2.27
CA GLN A 6 11.79 -14.29 1.24
C GLN A 6 12.97 -13.38 0.88
N ILE A 7 13.86 -13.89 0.03
CA ILE A 7 14.87 -13.06 -0.63
C ILE A 7 14.12 -12.32 -1.74
N LEU A 8 13.68 -11.10 -1.45
CA LEU A 8 13.17 -10.22 -2.48
C LEU A 8 14.24 -10.07 -3.57
N PRO A 9 13.89 -10.17 -4.86
CA PRO A 9 14.88 -10.06 -5.91
C PRO A 9 15.58 -8.71 -5.83
N LYS A 10 16.92 -8.70 -5.89
CA LYS A 10 17.77 -7.49 -5.89
C LYS A 10 17.46 -6.52 -7.05
N SER A 11 16.61 -6.91 -7.99
CA SER A 11 16.40 -6.25 -9.28
C SER A 11 15.47 -5.04 -9.29
N ALA A 12 14.90 -4.63 -8.16
CA ALA A 12 13.99 -3.49 -8.11
C ALA A 12 14.43 -2.48 -7.04
N ILE A 13 15.52 -1.75 -7.31
CA ILE A 13 15.86 -0.56 -6.52
C ILE A 13 14.72 0.44 -6.70
N VAL A 14 14.13 0.85 -5.58
CA VAL A 14 13.11 1.89 -5.57
C VAL A 14 13.80 3.23 -5.86
N PRO A 15 13.28 4.04 -6.77
CA PRO A 15 13.83 5.38 -6.99
C PRO A 15 13.88 6.17 -5.68
N ASN A 16 14.92 6.97 -5.50
CA ASN A 16 15.03 7.87 -4.35
C ASN A 16 13.76 8.71 -4.23
N SER A 17 13.06 8.55 -3.14
CA SER A 17 11.73 9.10 -2.93
C SER A 17 11.55 9.52 -1.49
N ASP A 18 10.62 10.41 -1.25
CA ASP A 18 10.16 10.77 0.07
C ASP A 18 8.86 10.03 0.36
N TYR A 19 8.85 9.21 1.39
CA TYR A 19 7.66 8.54 1.86
C TYR A 19 7.11 9.26 3.08
N VAL A 20 5.91 9.81 2.94
CA VAL A 20 5.19 10.55 3.97
C VAL A 20 4.04 9.69 4.47
N ILE A 21 4.18 9.10 5.66
CA ILE A 21 3.17 8.23 6.25
C ILE A 21 2.32 9.02 7.22
N ILE A 22 1.14 9.45 6.77
CA ILE A 22 0.16 10.18 7.59
C ILE A 22 -0.58 9.16 8.46
N GLY A 23 -0.51 9.33 9.77
CA GLY A 23 -0.94 8.33 10.74
C GLY A 23 0.18 7.30 11.04
N GLY A 24 1.44 7.73 10.98
CA GLY A 24 2.61 6.88 11.13
C GLY A 24 2.73 6.15 12.46
N MET A 25 2.08 6.64 13.53
CA MET A 25 2.02 5.96 14.84
C MET A 25 0.85 4.99 14.97
N GLY A 26 0.07 4.80 13.91
CA GLY A 26 -1.06 3.88 13.89
C GLY A 26 -0.64 2.41 13.82
N ASP A 27 -1.55 1.51 14.23
CA ASP A 27 -1.32 0.06 14.28
C ASP A 27 -0.89 -0.50 12.92
N LEU A 28 -1.54 -0.09 11.82
CA LEU A 28 -1.19 -0.52 10.46
C LEU A 28 0.25 -0.11 10.09
N SER A 29 0.63 1.13 10.37
CA SER A 29 1.96 1.65 10.06
C SER A 29 3.04 0.87 10.82
N LEU A 30 2.88 0.73 12.12
CA LEU A 30 3.86 0.06 12.99
C LEU A 30 3.94 -1.45 12.73
N ARG A 31 2.82 -2.11 12.47
CA ARG A 31 2.78 -3.58 12.29
C ARG A 31 3.07 -4.05 10.88
N LYS A 32 2.82 -3.22 9.86
CA LYS A 32 2.88 -3.67 8.46
C LYS A 32 3.77 -2.79 7.60
N ILE A 33 3.56 -1.46 7.59
CA ILE A 33 4.23 -0.57 6.63
C ILE A 33 5.71 -0.44 6.95
N PHE A 34 6.06 -0.05 8.17
CA PHE A 34 7.48 0.10 8.55
C PHE A 34 8.25 -1.21 8.55
N PRO A 35 7.72 -2.34 9.04
CA PRO A 35 8.39 -3.63 8.89
C PRO A 35 8.65 -4.03 7.43
N ALA A 36 7.69 -3.76 6.53
CA ALA A 36 7.88 -4.01 5.10
C ALA A 36 8.95 -3.10 4.48
N LEU A 37 9.01 -1.83 4.88
CA LEU A 37 10.07 -0.90 4.44
C LEU A 37 11.43 -1.29 4.99
N LEU A 38 11.51 -1.76 6.23
CA LEU A 38 12.73 -2.29 6.84
C LEU A 38 13.25 -3.51 6.07
N LEU A 39 12.38 -4.45 5.69
CA LEU A 39 12.75 -5.59 4.86
C LEU A 39 13.28 -5.18 3.49
N ARG A 40 12.66 -4.19 2.85
CA ARG A 40 13.13 -3.64 1.57
C ARG A 40 14.48 -2.94 1.71
N TYR A 41 14.69 -2.24 2.80
CA TYR A 41 15.99 -1.64 3.14
C TYR A 41 17.05 -2.72 3.36
N ALA A 42 16.76 -3.76 4.13
CA ALA A 42 17.64 -4.90 4.35
C ALA A 42 18.00 -5.64 3.04
N ALA A 43 17.05 -5.71 2.11
CA ALA A 43 17.25 -6.31 0.78
C ALA A 43 18.03 -5.40 -0.19
N GLY A 44 18.42 -4.19 0.22
CA GLY A 44 19.10 -3.21 -0.64
C GLY A 44 18.22 -2.63 -1.75
N GLN A 45 16.91 -2.72 -1.60
CA GLN A 45 15.94 -2.12 -2.54
C GLN A 45 15.68 -0.64 -2.26
N VAL A 46 15.96 -0.21 -1.05
CA VAL A 46 15.87 1.19 -0.59
C VAL A 46 17.27 1.65 -0.24
N THR A 47 17.68 2.78 -0.79
CA THR A 47 19.03 3.36 -0.57
C THR A 47 19.04 4.29 0.64
N ASN A 48 20.22 4.73 1.07
CA ASN A 48 20.36 5.67 2.19
C ASN A 48 19.86 7.10 1.84
N ASP A 49 19.62 7.38 0.56
CA ASP A 49 19.04 8.67 0.13
C ASP A 49 17.51 8.71 0.25
N PHE A 50 16.90 7.58 0.60
CA PHE A 50 15.48 7.49 0.84
C PHE A 50 15.12 8.22 2.15
N ARG A 51 14.07 9.05 2.13
CA ARG A 51 13.59 9.74 3.33
C ARG A 51 12.21 9.22 3.72
N LEU A 52 12.04 8.93 5.01
CA LEU A 52 10.82 8.37 5.56
C LEU A 52 10.24 9.30 6.63
N PHE A 53 9.11 9.93 6.35
CA PHE A 53 8.45 10.85 7.25
C PHE A 53 7.32 10.17 8.01
N VAL A 54 7.46 10.13 9.34
CA VAL A 54 6.42 9.67 10.26
C VAL A 54 5.59 10.89 10.69
N VAL A 55 4.36 10.95 10.18
CA VAL A 55 3.48 12.12 10.42
C VAL A 55 2.35 11.76 11.37
N GLY A 56 2.16 12.56 12.40
CA GLY A 56 1.11 12.40 13.41
C GLY A 56 0.62 13.72 13.99
N ARG A 57 -0.51 13.68 14.71
CA ARG A 57 -1.09 14.88 15.36
C ARG A 57 -0.36 15.34 16.62
N GLN A 58 0.49 14.51 17.17
CA GLN A 58 1.28 14.78 18.36
C GLN A 58 2.75 14.77 17.99
N GLU A 59 3.55 15.46 18.76
CA GLU A 59 5.01 15.37 18.64
C GLU A 59 5.46 13.92 18.85
N ILE A 60 6.27 13.45 17.92
CA ILE A 60 6.83 12.11 17.90
C ILE A 60 8.34 12.26 17.98
N ASN A 61 8.98 11.58 18.92
CA ASN A 61 10.41 11.50 18.97
C ASN A 61 10.92 10.11 18.54
N ALA A 62 12.17 10.05 18.14
CA ALA A 62 12.78 8.82 17.61
C ALA A 62 12.77 7.66 18.63
N ARG A 63 12.89 7.95 19.91
CA ARG A 63 12.89 6.93 20.96
C ARG A 63 11.53 6.27 21.09
N ASP A 64 10.45 7.05 21.22
CA ASP A 64 9.10 6.54 21.39
C ASP A 64 8.64 5.77 20.13
N PHE A 65 9.02 6.25 18.95
CA PHE A 65 8.75 5.55 17.70
C PHE A 65 9.47 4.21 17.66
N ARG A 66 10.76 4.17 17.97
CA ARG A 66 11.57 2.95 18.03
C ARG A 66 10.99 1.93 19.00
N GLU A 67 10.70 2.34 20.24
CA GLU A 67 10.14 1.47 21.28
C GLU A 67 8.85 0.78 20.82
N LYS A 68 8.03 1.47 20.01
CA LYS A 68 6.79 0.90 19.45
C LYS A 68 7.02 0.04 18.21
N LEU A 69 8.00 0.37 17.38
CA LEU A 69 8.28 -0.34 16.13
C LEU A 69 9.05 -1.65 16.36
N GLU A 70 10.06 -1.62 17.24
CA GLU A 70 11.02 -2.71 17.43
C GLU A 70 10.36 -4.07 17.72
N PRO A 71 9.30 -4.18 18.56
CA PRO A 71 8.61 -5.46 18.80
C PRO A 71 8.01 -6.08 17.53
N HIS A 72 7.62 -5.27 16.57
CA HIS A 72 7.05 -5.74 15.30
C HIS A 72 8.11 -6.16 14.27
N CYS A 73 9.36 -5.76 14.48
CA CYS A 73 10.49 -6.07 13.60
C CYS A 73 11.39 -7.20 14.16
N ALA A 74 11.29 -7.53 15.44
CA ALA A 74 12.20 -8.47 16.10
C ALA A 74 12.30 -9.84 15.41
N SER A 75 11.15 -10.44 15.05
CA SER A 75 11.11 -11.73 14.36
C SER A 75 11.65 -11.67 12.92
N LEU A 76 11.52 -10.52 12.27
CA LEU A 76 12.05 -10.30 10.92
C LEU A 76 13.57 -10.16 10.95
N MET A 77 14.09 -9.41 11.91
CA MET A 77 15.54 -9.17 12.07
C MET A 77 16.30 -10.43 12.44
N SER A 78 15.73 -11.31 13.28
CA SER A 78 16.37 -12.55 13.68
C SER A 78 16.61 -13.54 12.53
N GLY A 79 15.90 -13.39 11.42
CA GLY A 79 16.04 -14.22 10.22
C GLY A 79 16.93 -13.63 9.13
N LEU A 80 17.49 -12.43 9.33
CA LEU A 80 18.29 -11.72 8.33
C LEU A 80 19.79 -11.79 8.65
N ASP A 81 20.59 -12.12 7.64
CA ASP A 81 22.05 -12.00 7.73
C ASP A 81 22.42 -10.52 7.87
N GLY A 82 23.14 -10.15 8.93
CA GLY A 82 23.50 -8.75 9.22
C GLY A 82 22.37 -7.94 9.88
N GLY A 83 21.39 -8.60 10.51
CA GLY A 83 20.29 -7.95 11.22
C GLY A 83 20.72 -7.11 12.44
N GLU A 84 21.94 -7.33 12.95
CA GLU A 84 22.50 -6.51 14.02
C GLU A 84 22.72 -5.07 13.53
N GLY A 85 22.20 -4.09 14.28
CA GLY A 85 22.26 -2.66 13.93
C GLY A 85 21.42 -2.26 12.71
N LEU A 86 20.61 -3.18 12.12
CA LEU A 86 19.77 -2.87 10.97
C LEU A 86 18.74 -1.80 11.31
N ILE A 87 18.10 -1.92 12.47
CA ILE A 87 17.10 -0.94 12.90
C ILE A 87 17.73 0.44 13.15
N ASP A 88 18.95 0.49 13.65
CA ASP A 88 19.66 1.75 13.87
C ASP A 88 19.89 2.48 12.54
N ARG A 89 20.41 1.77 11.54
CA ARG A 89 20.60 2.32 10.18
C ARG A 89 19.28 2.71 9.52
N PHE A 90 18.22 1.93 9.72
CA PHE A 90 16.91 2.27 9.21
C PHE A 90 16.34 3.53 9.86
N MET A 91 16.58 3.71 11.17
CA MET A 91 16.16 4.90 11.90
C MET A 91 16.83 6.19 11.40
N GLU A 92 18.00 6.11 10.77
CA GLU A 92 18.67 7.26 10.15
C GLU A 92 17.88 7.83 8.95
N LEU A 93 17.04 7.00 8.32
CA LEU A 93 16.17 7.43 7.23
C LEU A 93 14.89 8.13 7.72
N VAL A 94 14.58 8.00 9.03
CA VAL A 94 13.29 8.40 9.59
C VAL A 94 13.34 9.85 10.09
N GLN A 95 12.36 10.63 9.64
CA GLN A 95 12.10 11.98 10.10
C GLN A 95 10.69 12.06 10.69
N PHE A 96 10.47 13.01 11.58
CA PHE A 96 9.19 13.17 12.28
C PHE A 96 8.59 14.52 11.98
N ALA A 97 7.27 14.55 11.77
CA ALA A 97 6.52 15.78 11.58
C ALA A 97 5.21 15.75 12.39
N CYS A 98 4.98 16.83 13.12
CA CYS A 98 3.71 17.05 13.81
C CYS A 98 2.77 17.81 12.89
N VAL A 99 1.69 17.15 12.45
CA VAL A 99 0.70 17.71 11.53
C VAL A 99 -0.70 17.33 12.00
N ASP A 100 -1.51 18.34 12.27
CA ASP A 100 -2.95 18.15 12.50
C ASP A 100 -3.70 18.47 11.20
N ILE A 101 -4.12 17.42 10.48
CA ILE A 101 -4.84 17.57 9.20
C ILE A 101 -6.20 18.26 9.34
N SER A 102 -6.74 18.42 10.56
CA SER A 102 -7.94 19.21 10.78
C SER A 102 -7.69 20.72 10.69
N GLN A 103 -6.42 21.15 10.79
CA GLN A 103 -6.04 22.55 10.78
C GLN A 103 -5.54 22.97 9.38
N PRO A 104 -6.04 24.07 8.83
CA PRO A 104 -5.50 24.65 7.59
C PRO A 104 -4.00 24.94 7.70
N MET A 105 -3.28 24.83 6.58
CA MET A 105 -1.85 25.10 6.47
C MET A 105 -0.93 24.29 7.41
N SER A 106 -1.45 23.25 8.07
CA SER A 106 -0.68 22.46 9.05
C SER A 106 0.52 21.70 8.44
N MET A 107 0.56 21.55 7.11
CA MET A 107 1.68 20.91 6.40
C MET A 107 2.73 21.88 5.88
N ALA A 108 2.64 23.18 6.16
CA ALA A 108 3.60 24.17 5.64
C ALA A 108 5.04 23.85 6.06
N GLY A 109 5.29 23.56 7.34
CA GLY A 109 6.63 23.19 7.81
C GLY A 109 7.15 21.87 7.22
N LEU A 110 6.27 20.91 6.93
CA LEU A 110 6.64 19.69 6.23
C LEU A 110 7.01 19.98 4.77
N ALA A 111 6.31 20.91 4.12
CA ALA A 111 6.60 21.31 2.76
C ALA A 111 7.99 21.96 2.62
N GLU A 112 8.41 22.78 3.56
CA GLU A 112 9.76 23.36 3.60
C GLU A 112 10.84 22.27 3.63
N THR A 113 10.58 21.15 4.31
CA THR A 113 11.52 20.01 4.39
C THR A 113 11.48 19.14 3.13
N LEU A 114 10.32 19.00 2.49
CA LEU A 114 10.12 18.17 1.31
C LEU A 114 10.56 18.84 0.01
N LEU A 115 10.49 20.19 -0.06
CA LEU A 115 10.74 20.99 -1.25
C LEU A 115 11.96 21.92 -1.12
N PRO A 116 13.12 21.50 -0.60
CA PRO A 116 14.33 22.34 -0.72
C PRO A 116 14.70 22.44 -2.21
N GLU A 117 15.37 23.55 -2.57
CA GLU A 117 15.79 23.83 -3.96
C GLU A 117 16.56 22.67 -4.62
N GLU A 118 17.29 21.89 -3.81
CA GLU A 118 18.09 20.74 -4.25
C GLU A 118 17.24 19.46 -4.51
N SER A 119 15.94 19.46 -4.20
CA SER A 119 15.04 18.30 -4.32
C SER A 119 14.20 18.29 -5.59
N GLU A 120 14.52 19.12 -6.60
CA GLU A 120 13.75 19.16 -7.84
C GLU A 120 13.59 17.78 -8.48
N GLY A 121 12.34 17.38 -8.71
CA GLY A 121 12.01 16.12 -9.38
C GLY A 121 11.95 14.88 -8.49
N ARG A 122 12.20 14.99 -7.18
CA ARG A 122 12.12 13.85 -6.27
C ARG A 122 10.65 13.43 -6.07
N PRO A 123 10.29 12.15 -6.29
CA PRO A 123 8.93 11.68 -6.05
C PRO A 123 8.56 11.75 -4.57
N ILE A 124 7.34 12.22 -4.27
CA ILE A 124 6.77 12.20 -2.92
C ILE A 124 5.62 11.18 -2.91
N VAL A 125 5.67 10.23 -2.01
CA VAL A 125 4.62 9.22 -1.81
C VAL A 125 3.90 9.50 -0.50
N PHE A 126 2.67 9.95 -0.58
CA PHE A 126 1.79 10.14 0.58
C PHE A 126 1.03 8.85 0.83
N TYR A 127 1.29 8.20 1.96
CA TYR A 127 0.58 7.02 2.40
C TYR A 127 -0.41 7.42 3.51
N LEU A 128 -1.72 7.29 3.23
CA LEU A 128 -2.77 7.61 4.20
C LEU A 128 -3.09 6.40 5.08
N SER A 129 -2.38 6.28 6.20
CA SER A 129 -2.63 5.27 7.24
C SER A 129 -3.58 5.81 8.32
N ILE A 130 -4.69 6.38 7.87
CA ILE A 130 -5.73 7.04 8.67
C ILE A 130 -7.12 6.54 8.25
N ALA A 131 -8.16 6.88 9.02
CA ALA A 131 -9.53 6.56 8.65
C ALA A 131 -9.92 7.23 7.32
N SER A 132 -10.72 6.54 6.50
CA SER A 132 -11.14 7.05 5.19
C SER A 132 -11.93 8.36 5.25
N SER A 133 -12.64 8.62 6.35
CA SER A 133 -13.30 9.91 6.61
C SER A 133 -12.36 11.11 6.71
N LEU A 134 -11.06 10.86 6.81
CA LEU A 134 -10.02 11.90 6.90
C LEU A 134 -9.25 12.08 5.58
N PHE A 135 -9.55 11.30 4.54
CA PHE A 135 -8.80 11.35 3.28
C PHE A 135 -8.95 12.70 2.59
N SER A 136 -10.15 13.23 2.52
CA SER A 136 -10.42 14.54 1.94
C SER A 136 -9.62 15.65 2.63
N ALA A 137 -9.69 15.70 3.95
CA ALA A 137 -8.94 16.69 4.74
C ALA A 137 -7.41 16.55 4.51
N ALA A 138 -6.87 15.33 4.51
CA ALA A 138 -5.46 15.10 4.24
C ALA A 138 -5.06 15.59 2.83
N CYS A 139 -5.84 15.25 1.80
CA CYS A 139 -5.61 15.69 0.43
C CYS A 139 -5.64 17.22 0.30
N GLN A 140 -6.58 17.88 0.96
CA GLN A 140 -6.65 19.35 0.99
C GLN A 140 -5.40 19.96 1.63
N ARG A 141 -4.93 19.42 2.76
CA ARG A 141 -3.69 19.92 3.41
C ARG A 141 -2.47 19.72 2.53
N ILE A 142 -2.36 18.59 1.84
CA ILE A 142 -1.28 18.33 0.87
C ILE A 142 -1.33 19.35 -0.27
N HIS A 143 -2.53 19.66 -0.78
CA HIS A 143 -2.73 20.65 -1.84
C HIS A 143 -2.37 22.08 -1.38
N GLU A 144 -2.87 22.50 -0.22
CA GLU A 144 -2.58 23.83 0.36
C GLU A 144 -1.08 24.05 0.59
N ALA A 145 -0.35 22.99 0.93
CA ALA A 145 1.10 23.03 1.11
C ALA A 145 1.89 23.02 -0.21
N GLY A 146 1.22 22.98 -1.37
CA GLY A 146 1.88 22.93 -2.68
C GLY A 146 2.58 21.61 -2.99
N LEU A 147 2.23 20.52 -2.29
CA LEU A 147 2.89 19.23 -2.38
C LEU A 147 2.31 18.27 -3.46
N VAL A 148 1.30 18.73 -4.20
CA VAL A 148 0.72 17.99 -5.32
C VAL A 148 1.53 18.27 -6.59
N LEU A 149 2.65 17.57 -6.72
CA LEU A 149 3.57 17.66 -7.86
C LEU A 149 3.24 16.60 -8.93
N PRO A 150 3.71 16.75 -10.17
CA PRO A 150 3.49 15.72 -11.21
C PRO A 150 3.95 14.31 -10.82
N GLN A 151 5.05 14.23 -10.06
CA GLN A 151 5.61 12.97 -9.55
C GLN A 151 5.06 12.56 -8.18
N SER A 152 4.21 13.35 -7.52
CA SER A 152 3.56 12.95 -6.26
C SER A 152 2.64 11.76 -6.47
N ARG A 153 2.57 10.88 -5.48
CA ARG A 153 1.73 9.70 -5.46
C ARG A 153 0.93 9.66 -4.16
N LEU A 154 -0.32 9.31 -4.25
CA LEU A 154 -1.21 9.11 -3.12
C LEU A 154 -1.53 7.63 -2.98
N VAL A 155 -1.27 7.06 -1.82
CA VAL A 155 -1.58 5.66 -1.51
C VAL A 155 -2.67 5.64 -0.45
N VAL A 156 -3.76 4.97 -0.75
CA VAL A 156 -4.92 4.81 0.13
C VAL A 156 -5.26 3.34 0.29
N GLU A 157 -5.71 2.98 1.48
CA GLU A 157 -6.17 1.63 1.80
C GLU A 157 -7.69 1.56 1.94
N LYS A 158 -8.22 0.35 1.90
CA LYS A 158 -9.62 0.10 2.24
C LYS A 158 -9.89 0.42 3.72
N PRO A 159 -11.14 0.80 4.08
CA PRO A 159 -12.33 0.87 3.22
C PRO A 159 -12.40 2.16 2.41
N LEU A 160 -12.81 2.05 1.14
CA LEU A 160 -13.11 3.19 0.28
C LEU A 160 -14.62 3.36 0.15
N GLY A 161 -15.26 3.71 1.26
CA GLY A 161 -16.71 3.76 1.41
C GLY A 161 -17.34 2.43 1.83
N HIS A 162 -18.61 2.46 2.20
CA HIS A 162 -19.42 1.31 2.63
C HIS A 162 -20.53 0.93 1.65
N ASP A 163 -20.80 1.83 0.69
CA ASP A 163 -21.71 1.63 -0.44
C ASP A 163 -21.23 2.38 -1.68
N ARG A 164 -22.01 2.30 -2.76
CA ARG A 164 -21.67 2.96 -4.03
C ARG A 164 -21.62 4.48 -3.93
N ALA A 165 -22.49 5.08 -3.12
CA ALA A 165 -22.54 6.54 -2.99
C ALA A 165 -21.32 7.06 -2.25
N SER A 166 -21.04 6.53 -1.06
CA SER A 166 -19.88 6.91 -0.25
C SER A 166 -18.54 6.57 -0.91
N SER A 167 -18.47 5.46 -1.67
CA SER A 167 -17.27 5.12 -2.44
C SER A 167 -17.02 6.11 -3.57
N ARG A 168 -18.09 6.58 -4.23
CA ARG A 168 -17.98 7.60 -5.28
C ARG A 168 -17.56 8.94 -4.68
N GLU A 169 -18.18 9.36 -3.57
CA GLU A 169 -17.83 10.59 -2.86
C GLU A 169 -16.35 10.64 -2.49
N ILE A 170 -15.83 9.61 -1.80
CA ILE A 170 -14.40 9.51 -1.48
C ILE A 170 -13.55 9.60 -2.76
N ASN A 171 -13.95 8.90 -3.81
CA ASN A 171 -13.19 8.89 -5.04
C ASN A 171 -13.16 10.27 -5.73
N ASP A 172 -14.29 10.96 -5.76
CA ASP A 172 -14.41 12.31 -6.32
C ASP A 172 -13.58 13.32 -5.51
N GLU A 173 -13.55 13.21 -4.18
CA GLU A 173 -12.71 14.00 -3.30
C GLU A 173 -11.21 13.81 -3.56
N LEU A 174 -10.76 12.56 -3.75
CA LEU A 174 -9.37 12.28 -4.10
C LEU A 174 -9.01 12.85 -5.48
N LEU A 175 -9.92 12.71 -6.45
CA LEU A 175 -9.74 13.20 -7.83
C LEU A 175 -9.81 14.73 -7.94
N ALA A 176 -10.44 15.41 -6.99
CA ALA A 176 -10.41 16.87 -6.91
C ALA A 176 -9.00 17.43 -6.66
N VAL A 177 -8.11 16.62 -6.08
CA VAL A 177 -6.75 17.03 -5.70
C VAL A 177 -5.68 16.33 -6.53
N PHE A 178 -5.77 15.02 -6.70
CA PHE A 178 -4.80 14.20 -7.43
C PHE A 178 -5.39 13.69 -8.75
N LYS A 179 -4.54 13.53 -9.76
CA LYS A 179 -4.93 12.85 -11.00
C LYS A 179 -5.01 11.34 -10.79
N GLU A 180 -5.86 10.63 -11.54
CA GLU A 180 -6.06 9.19 -11.40
C GLU A 180 -4.75 8.40 -11.43
N HIS A 181 -3.81 8.75 -12.30
CA HIS A 181 -2.52 8.05 -12.40
C HIS A 181 -1.59 8.30 -11.19
N GLN A 182 -1.95 9.23 -10.31
CA GLN A 182 -1.23 9.52 -9.06
C GLN A 182 -1.84 8.77 -7.86
N ILE A 183 -3.04 8.20 -8.00
CA ILE A 183 -3.78 7.55 -6.90
C ILE A 183 -3.59 6.04 -6.97
N TYR A 184 -3.11 5.46 -5.87
CA TYR A 184 -2.90 4.03 -5.70
C TYR A 184 -3.82 3.50 -4.60
N ARG A 185 -4.85 2.78 -5.00
CA ARG A 185 -5.80 2.09 -4.10
C ARG A 185 -5.29 0.69 -3.84
N ILE A 186 -4.87 0.43 -2.60
CA ILE A 186 -4.18 -0.81 -2.25
C ILE A 186 -5.19 -1.92 -1.92
N ASP A 187 -5.05 -3.05 -2.61
CA ASP A 187 -5.56 -4.34 -2.20
C ASP A 187 -4.39 -5.26 -1.84
N HIS A 188 -4.23 -5.56 -0.56
CA HIS A 188 -3.10 -6.33 -0.05
C HIS A 188 -3.10 -7.81 -0.51
N TYR A 189 -4.23 -8.34 -0.99
CA TYR A 189 -4.29 -9.68 -1.58
C TYR A 189 -3.53 -9.76 -2.91
N LEU A 190 -3.54 -8.69 -3.70
CA LEU A 190 -2.75 -8.61 -4.92
C LEU A 190 -1.23 -8.60 -4.66
N GLY A 191 -0.81 -8.30 -3.43
CA GLY A 191 0.58 -8.38 -2.99
C GLY A 191 1.01 -9.77 -2.52
N LYS A 192 0.09 -10.73 -2.34
CA LYS A 192 0.44 -12.09 -1.94
C LYS A 192 1.16 -12.81 -3.08
N GLU A 193 2.27 -13.46 -2.78
CA GLU A 193 3.09 -14.17 -3.77
C GLU A 193 2.27 -15.21 -4.58
N THR A 194 1.42 -15.97 -3.91
CA THR A 194 0.53 -16.95 -4.55
C THR A 194 -0.42 -16.30 -5.56
N VAL A 195 -0.88 -15.07 -5.30
CA VAL A 195 -1.75 -14.33 -6.22
C VAL A 195 -0.95 -13.77 -7.40
N GLN A 196 0.24 -13.23 -7.15
CA GLN A 196 1.13 -12.76 -8.22
C GLN A 196 1.58 -13.91 -9.13
N ASN A 197 1.85 -15.08 -8.55
CA ASN A 197 2.21 -16.28 -9.32
C ASN A 197 1.08 -16.75 -10.24
N LEU A 198 -0.18 -16.44 -9.95
CA LEU A 198 -1.30 -16.76 -10.85
C LEU A 198 -1.14 -16.06 -12.22
N MET A 199 -0.69 -14.81 -12.23
CA MET A 199 -0.41 -14.08 -13.48
C MET A 199 0.72 -14.77 -14.28
N ALA A 200 1.80 -15.16 -13.61
CA ALA A 200 2.90 -15.87 -14.25
C ALA A 200 2.46 -17.24 -14.76
N LEU A 201 1.68 -17.99 -13.97
CA LEU A 201 1.16 -19.28 -14.36
C LEU A 201 0.31 -19.20 -15.63
N ARG A 202 -0.61 -18.22 -15.69
CA ARG A 202 -1.55 -18.07 -16.80
C ARG A 202 -0.92 -17.50 -18.08
N PHE A 203 -0.05 -16.50 -17.96
CA PHE A 203 0.37 -15.66 -19.08
C PHE A 203 1.86 -15.76 -19.42
N ALA A 204 2.65 -16.42 -18.59
CA ALA A 204 4.06 -16.69 -18.89
C ALA A 204 4.35 -18.18 -19.06
N ASN A 205 3.33 -19.03 -19.08
CA ASN A 205 3.47 -20.48 -19.22
C ASN A 205 2.58 -21.00 -20.36
N VAL A 206 3.18 -21.31 -21.49
CA VAL A 206 2.51 -21.72 -22.72
C VAL A 206 1.62 -22.98 -22.56
N ILE A 207 1.96 -23.86 -21.61
CA ILE A 207 1.15 -25.06 -21.35
C ILE A 207 -0.19 -24.66 -20.72
N PHE A 208 -0.16 -23.81 -19.72
CA PHE A 208 -1.38 -23.39 -19.02
C PHE A 208 -2.19 -22.40 -19.85
N GLU A 209 -1.57 -21.52 -20.62
CA GLU A 209 -2.24 -20.58 -21.48
C GLU A 209 -3.17 -21.31 -22.46
N ALA A 210 -2.69 -22.39 -23.12
CA ALA A 210 -3.46 -23.18 -24.05
C ALA A 210 -4.65 -23.92 -23.42
N LEU A 211 -4.55 -24.27 -22.14
CA LEU A 211 -5.54 -25.07 -21.40
C LEU A 211 -6.51 -24.21 -20.57
N TRP A 212 -6.24 -22.92 -20.41
CA TRP A 212 -7.03 -22.03 -19.55
C TRP A 212 -8.28 -21.52 -20.25
N ASN A 213 -9.22 -22.43 -20.51
CA ASN A 213 -10.48 -22.12 -21.20
C ASN A 213 -11.57 -23.13 -20.81
N ASN A 214 -12.80 -22.86 -21.19
CA ASN A 214 -14.00 -23.67 -20.87
C ASN A 214 -14.06 -25.05 -21.51
N ARG A 215 -13.09 -25.42 -22.36
CA ARG A 215 -13.00 -26.80 -22.89
C ARG A 215 -12.28 -27.73 -21.93
N TYR A 216 -11.37 -27.18 -21.14
CA TYR A 216 -10.48 -27.97 -20.29
C TYR A 216 -10.70 -27.70 -18.79
N ILE A 217 -11.30 -26.56 -18.43
CA ILE A 217 -11.63 -26.21 -17.05
C ILE A 217 -13.14 -26.28 -16.87
N ASP A 218 -13.60 -27.19 -16.05
CA ASP A 218 -15.01 -27.39 -15.74
C ASP A 218 -15.54 -26.33 -14.76
N ASN A 219 -14.80 -26.07 -13.69
CA ASN A 219 -15.18 -25.07 -12.70
C ASN A 219 -13.95 -24.49 -12.00
N ILE A 220 -14.13 -23.33 -11.36
CA ILE A 220 -13.12 -22.65 -10.54
C ILE A 220 -13.73 -22.34 -9.18
N GLN A 221 -13.03 -22.70 -8.11
CA GLN A 221 -13.43 -22.41 -6.75
C GLN A 221 -12.38 -21.50 -6.10
N ILE A 222 -12.82 -20.34 -5.61
CA ILE A 222 -11.95 -19.40 -4.91
C ILE A 222 -12.32 -19.43 -3.42
N THR A 223 -11.41 -19.97 -2.61
CA THR A 223 -11.59 -20.08 -1.17
C THR A 223 -10.57 -19.23 -0.44
N VAL A 224 -11.06 -18.36 0.46
CA VAL A 224 -10.23 -17.60 1.37
C VAL A 224 -10.57 -18.05 2.79
N ALA A 225 -9.61 -18.66 3.44
CA ALA A 225 -9.71 -19.09 4.83
C ALA A 225 -8.61 -18.42 5.66
N GLU A 226 -8.99 -17.76 6.73
CA GLU A 226 -8.06 -17.10 7.65
C GLU A 226 -8.15 -17.75 9.04
N THR A 227 -7.00 -17.94 9.67
CA THR A 227 -6.91 -18.48 11.03
C THR A 227 -7.20 -17.43 12.10
N LEU A 228 -7.04 -16.14 11.75
CA LEU A 228 -7.34 -15.03 12.64
C LEU A 228 -8.83 -14.71 12.61
N GLY A 229 -9.48 -14.74 13.78
CA GLY A 229 -10.84 -14.25 13.95
C GLY A 229 -10.93 -12.71 13.91
N VAL A 230 -12.13 -12.21 14.15
CA VAL A 230 -12.44 -10.76 14.13
C VAL A 230 -11.63 -9.98 15.18
N GLY A 231 -11.32 -10.59 16.34
CA GLY A 231 -10.54 -9.98 17.41
C GLY A 231 -11.13 -8.65 17.87
N GLY A 232 -10.29 -7.65 18.05
CA GLY A 232 -10.70 -6.29 18.45
C GLY A 232 -11.41 -5.46 17.37
N ARG A 233 -11.74 -6.04 16.19
CA ARG A 233 -12.40 -5.35 15.07
C ARG A 233 -13.90 -5.69 14.97
N ALA A 234 -14.55 -6.09 16.07
CA ALA A 234 -15.96 -6.51 16.07
C ALA A 234 -16.87 -5.42 15.51
N ASP A 235 -16.74 -4.18 15.97
CA ASP A 235 -17.54 -3.03 15.50
C ASP A 235 -17.35 -2.75 14.01
N TYR A 236 -16.13 -2.89 13.51
CA TYR A 236 -15.86 -2.77 12.07
C TYR A 236 -16.59 -3.87 11.31
N TYR A 237 -16.45 -5.12 11.75
CA TYR A 237 -17.03 -6.26 11.06
C TYR A 237 -18.57 -6.26 11.10
N ASP A 238 -19.16 -5.78 12.18
CA ASP A 238 -20.62 -5.63 12.31
C ASP A 238 -21.19 -4.67 11.27
N ASN A 239 -20.47 -3.58 10.99
CA ASN A 239 -20.87 -2.57 10.00
C ASN A 239 -20.58 -2.96 8.55
N TYR A 240 -19.55 -3.77 8.27
CA TYR A 240 -19.11 -4.11 6.91
C TYR A 240 -19.54 -5.51 6.48
N GLY A 241 -19.39 -6.51 7.35
CA GLY A 241 -19.62 -7.93 7.04
C GLY A 241 -18.68 -8.52 6.02
N ALA A 242 -18.75 -9.83 5.84
CA ALA A 242 -17.85 -10.57 4.95
C ALA A 242 -17.97 -10.18 3.47
N ILE A 243 -19.16 -9.78 3.02
CA ILE A 243 -19.36 -9.40 1.62
C ILE A 243 -18.55 -8.15 1.27
N ARG A 244 -18.66 -7.09 2.07
CA ARG A 244 -17.93 -5.84 1.81
C ARG A 244 -16.45 -5.95 2.16
N ASP A 245 -16.11 -6.71 3.22
CA ASP A 245 -14.71 -6.83 3.65
C ASP A 245 -13.88 -7.76 2.77
N MET A 246 -14.46 -8.83 2.25
CA MET A 246 -13.72 -9.87 1.54
C MET A 246 -14.17 -10.07 0.09
N LEU A 247 -15.47 -10.18 -0.18
CA LEU A 247 -15.97 -10.55 -1.50
C LEU A 247 -15.82 -9.41 -2.50
N GLN A 248 -16.33 -8.22 -2.19
CA GLN A 248 -16.37 -7.07 -3.10
C GLN A 248 -14.99 -6.49 -3.47
N ASN A 249 -13.96 -6.89 -2.79
CA ASN A 249 -12.58 -6.50 -3.10
C ASN A 249 -11.71 -7.72 -3.39
N HIS A 250 -11.22 -8.42 -2.40
CA HIS A 250 -10.22 -9.48 -2.57
C HIS A 250 -10.68 -10.62 -3.48
N LEU A 251 -11.91 -11.15 -3.27
CA LEU A 251 -12.38 -12.28 -4.09
C LEU A 251 -12.70 -11.85 -5.52
N LEU A 252 -13.26 -10.65 -5.72
CA LEU A 252 -13.48 -10.12 -7.06
C LEU A 252 -12.16 -9.84 -7.79
N GLN A 253 -11.13 -9.37 -7.11
CA GLN A 253 -9.80 -9.21 -7.71
C GLN A 253 -9.22 -10.57 -8.13
N LEU A 254 -9.32 -11.59 -7.27
CA LEU A 254 -8.92 -12.96 -7.62
C LEU A 254 -9.73 -13.51 -8.80
N LEU A 255 -11.04 -13.29 -8.80
CA LEU A 255 -11.90 -13.67 -9.92
C LEU A 255 -11.45 -12.99 -11.23
N CYS A 256 -11.16 -11.70 -11.18
CA CYS A 256 -10.64 -10.98 -12.36
C CYS A 256 -9.33 -11.62 -12.85
N LEU A 257 -8.37 -11.88 -11.97
CA LEU A 257 -7.10 -12.51 -12.35
C LEU A 257 -7.29 -13.93 -12.93
N VAL A 258 -8.31 -14.66 -12.48
CA VAL A 258 -8.64 -15.99 -12.98
C VAL A 258 -9.37 -15.96 -14.33
N ALA A 259 -10.28 -14.99 -14.51
CA ALA A 259 -11.21 -14.98 -15.65
C ALA A 259 -10.82 -14.02 -16.79
N MET A 260 -9.92 -13.05 -16.54
CA MET A 260 -9.53 -12.08 -17.57
C MET A 260 -8.83 -12.72 -18.76
N GLU A 261 -8.96 -12.11 -19.93
CA GLU A 261 -8.17 -12.49 -21.10
C GLU A 261 -6.71 -12.05 -20.97
N PRO A 262 -5.76 -12.68 -21.68
CA PRO A 262 -4.38 -12.26 -21.71
C PRO A 262 -4.27 -10.78 -22.12
N PRO A 263 -3.64 -9.92 -21.30
CA PRO A 263 -3.47 -8.52 -21.68
C PRO A 263 -2.51 -8.43 -22.90
N ALA A 264 -2.84 -7.59 -23.86
CA ALA A 264 -2.05 -7.44 -25.09
C ALA A 264 -0.59 -7.02 -24.83
N ARG A 265 -0.33 -6.38 -23.71
CA ARG A 265 1.01 -6.02 -23.21
C ARG A 265 1.00 -6.09 -21.69
N SER A 266 2.13 -6.44 -21.09
CA SER A 266 2.35 -6.42 -19.63
C SER A 266 2.46 -4.96 -19.12
N HIS A 267 1.37 -4.20 -19.26
CA HIS A 267 1.25 -2.81 -18.81
C HIS A 267 0.05 -2.68 -17.88
N ALA A 268 0.17 -1.88 -16.83
CA ALA A 268 -0.84 -1.78 -15.78
C ALA A 268 -2.25 -1.44 -16.30
N ASP A 269 -2.36 -0.53 -17.28
CA ASP A 269 -3.65 -0.14 -17.84
C ASP A 269 -4.31 -1.26 -18.65
N GLN A 270 -3.52 -2.10 -19.34
CA GLN A 270 -4.04 -3.25 -20.04
C GLN A 270 -4.63 -4.29 -19.07
N VAL A 271 -3.93 -4.56 -17.97
CA VAL A 271 -4.43 -5.44 -16.91
C VAL A 271 -5.70 -4.88 -16.29
N ARG A 272 -5.76 -3.58 -16.01
CA ARG A 272 -6.96 -2.93 -15.48
C ARG A 272 -8.16 -3.02 -16.44
N ASN A 273 -7.91 -2.85 -17.73
CA ASN A 273 -8.96 -2.95 -18.76
C ASN A 273 -9.52 -4.38 -18.84
N GLU A 274 -8.68 -5.40 -18.79
CA GLU A 274 -9.15 -6.80 -18.78
C GLU A 274 -9.92 -7.13 -17.48
N ASN A 275 -9.47 -6.66 -16.32
CA ASN A 275 -10.22 -6.78 -15.07
C ASN A 275 -11.59 -6.11 -15.16
N LEU A 276 -11.66 -4.91 -15.75
CA LEU A 276 -12.92 -4.21 -15.95
C LEU A 276 -13.90 -4.99 -16.84
N ARG A 277 -13.42 -5.64 -17.91
CA ARG A 277 -14.24 -6.49 -18.76
C ARG A 277 -14.88 -7.65 -18.01
N VAL A 278 -14.11 -8.29 -17.12
CA VAL A 278 -14.65 -9.35 -16.26
C VAL A 278 -15.76 -8.81 -15.37
N LEU A 279 -15.51 -7.68 -14.69
CA LEU A 279 -16.52 -7.08 -13.80
C LEU A 279 -17.79 -6.60 -14.54
N GLN A 280 -17.67 -6.20 -15.80
CA GLN A 280 -18.81 -5.82 -16.62
C GLN A 280 -19.62 -7.02 -17.12
N ALA A 281 -19.06 -8.21 -17.11
CA ALA A 281 -19.70 -9.45 -17.52
C ALA A 281 -20.44 -10.17 -16.37
N LEU A 282 -20.28 -9.72 -15.12
CA LEU A 282 -20.99 -10.22 -13.94
C LEU A 282 -22.36 -9.57 -13.78
#